data_5ed0330f6b20ac89646393cbca462015
#
_entry.id   5ed0330f6b20ac89646393cbca462015
#
_cell.length_a   1.000
_cell.length_b   1.000
_cell.length_c   1.000
_cell.angle_alpha   90.00
_cell.angle_beta   90.00
_cell.angle_gamma   90.00
#
_symmetry.space_group_name_H-M   'P 1'
#
loop_
_entity.id
_entity.type
_entity.pdbx_description
1 polymer ?
#
loop_
_entity_poly.entity_id
_entity_poly.type
_entity_poly.pdbx_seq_one_letter_code
_entity_poly.pdbx_strand_id
1 'polypeptide(L)'
;MREHSRDRGRLEDILKYAQNVELIVEGITFEEFTKDIRIYYSVMKNVEVIGEAANMLTRHFRETHTELPWRLIVSMRNVLVHGYAQISDVDLWQTATNDIHPLSEQVKRYLAETDWDEWQQGEDPYTETDNAAYKQAVESARRMKAKDYAVEDIAEITGLTAEEIEGL
;
A
#
# COMPACT_ATOMS: atom_id res chain seq x y z
N MET A 1 -17.91 2.77 7.12
CA MET A 1 -17.30 2.16 8.32
C MET A 1 -16.09 1.35 7.87
N ARG A 2 -14.88 1.82 8.14
CA ARG A 2 -13.65 1.02 8.03
C ARG A 2 -13.48 0.36 9.38
N GLU A 3 -14.07 -0.78 9.51
CA GLU A 3 -14.08 -1.51 10.76
C GLU A 3 -12.73 -2.18 10.99
N HIS A 4 -12.17 -2.06 12.19
CA HIS A 4 -11.06 -2.87 12.70
C HIS A 4 -11.25 -4.36 12.38
N SER A 5 -12.49 -4.82 12.39
CA SER A 5 -12.87 -6.18 12.01
C SER A 5 -12.44 -6.59 10.60
N ARG A 6 -12.08 -5.64 9.73
CA ARG A 6 -11.68 -5.92 8.33
C ARG A 6 -10.17 -5.92 8.11
N ASP A 7 -9.37 -5.44 9.05
CA ASP A 7 -7.92 -5.37 8.86
C ASP A 7 -7.32 -6.76 8.67
N ARG A 8 -7.76 -7.74 9.45
CA ARG A 8 -7.34 -9.14 9.27
C ARG A 8 -7.60 -9.65 7.85
N GLY A 9 -8.82 -9.48 7.34
CA GLY A 9 -9.17 -9.92 5.98
C GLY A 9 -8.35 -9.22 4.90
N ARG A 10 -8.00 -7.94 5.10
CA ARG A 10 -7.13 -7.19 4.17
C ARG A 10 -5.70 -7.69 4.19
N LEU A 11 -5.19 -8.08 5.37
CA LEU A 11 -3.88 -8.72 5.47
C LEU A 11 -3.87 -10.11 4.82
N GLU A 12 -4.94 -10.88 5.00
CA GLU A 12 -5.11 -12.17 4.32
C GLU A 12 -5.12 -12.00 2.78
N ASP A 13 -5.76 -10.94 2.27
CA ASP A 13 -5.71 -10.59 0.87
C ASP A 13 -4.29 -10.20 0.44
N ILE A 14 -3.60 -9.31 1.17
CA ILE A 14 -2.21 -8.95 0.88
C ILE A 14 -1.34 -10.19 0.79
N LEU A 15 -1.42 -11.08 1.78
CA LEU A 15 -0.65 -12.32 1.81
C LEU A 15 -0.93 -13.21 0.60
N LYS A 16 -2.20 -13.42 0.29
CA LYS A 16 -2.63 -14.22 -0.86
C LYS A 16 -2.06 -13.71 -2.17
N TYR A 17 -2.19 -12.42 -2.42
CA TYR A 17 -1.72 -11.81 -3.68
C TYR A 17 -0.20 -11.69 -3.73
N ALA A 18 0.48 -11.53 -2.60
CA ALA A 18 1.94 -11.62 -2.51
C ALA A 18 2.44 -13.02 -2.89
N GLN A 19 1.84 -14.07 -2.34
CA GLN A 19 2.17 -15.46 -2.70
C GLN A 19 1.91 -15.76 -4.18
N ASN A 20 0.87 -15.18 -4.77
CA ASN A 20 0.65 -15.30 -6.21
C ASN A 20 1.79 -14.68 -7.02
N VAL A 21 2.29 -13.49 -6.61
CA VAL A 21 3.44 -12.86 -7.29
C VAL A 21 4.68 -13.75 -7.16
N GLU A 22 4.99 -14.23 -5.96
CA GLU A 22 6.13 -15.16 -5.73
C GLU A 22 6.05 -16.36 -6.67
N LEU A 23 4.89 -16.99 -6.78
CA LEU A 23 4.67 -18.14 -7.66
C LEU A 23 4.83 -17.79 -9.15
N ILE A 24 4.33 -16.61 -9.59
CA ILE A 24 4.40 -16.17 -10.98
C ILE A 24 5.84 -15.90 -11.42
N VAL A 25 6.67 -15.31 -10.53
CA VAL A 25 8.05 -14.93 -10.87
C VAL A 25 9.07 -16.03 -10.58
N GLU A 26 8.66 -17.16 -9.99
CA GLU A 26 9.55 -18.27 -9.68
C GLU A 26 10.19 -18.84 -10.95
N GLY A 27 11.53 -18.77 -11.01
CA GLY A 27 12.30 -19.26 -12.14
C GLY A 27 12.20 -18.43 -13.42
N ILE A 28 11.52 -17.27 -13.38
CA ILE A 28 11.37 -16.34 -14.50
C ILE A 28 12.54 -15.37 -14.52
N THR A 29 13.04 -15.04 -15.70
CA THR A 29 14.02 -13.98 -15.91
C THR A 29 13.33 -12.64 -16.20
N PHE A 30 14.06 -11.53 -16.00
CA PHE A 30 13.54 -10.19 -16.37
C PHE A 30 13.15 -10.10 -17.85
N GLU A 31 13.93 -10.76 -18.72
CA GLU A 31 13.63 -10.79 -20.16
C GLU A 31 12.31 -11.51 -20.47
N GLU A 32 12.04 -12.64 -19.82
CA GLU A 32 10.78 -13.37 -19.96
C GLU A 32 9.62 -12.58 -19.39
N PHE A 33 9.81 -11.94 -18.23
CA PHE A 33 8.82 -11.05 -17.61
C PHE A 33 8.39 -9.93 -18.55
N THR A 34 9.33 -9.25 -19.19
CA THR A 34 9.03 -8.11 -20.09
C THR A 34 8.44 -8.54 -21.44
N LYS A 35 8.75 -9.74 -21.92
CA LYS A 35 8.27 -10.26 -23.20
C LYS A 35 6.93 -10.98 -23.12
N ASP A 36 6.60 -11.62 -21.99
CA ASP A 36 5.30 -12.30 -21.83
C ASP A 36 4.28 -11.38 -21.18
N ILE A 37 3.39 -10.83 -22.01
CA ILE A 37 2.34 -9.91 -21.60
C ILE A 37 1.43 -10.51 -20.51
N ARG A 38 1.27 -11.82 -20.45
CA ARG A 38 0.43 -12.51 -19.46
C ARG A 38 1.10 -12.48 -18.10
N ILE A 39 2.41 -12.73 -18.04
CA ILE A 39 3.21 -12.65 -16.82
C ILE A 39 3.23 -11.22 -16.32
N TYR A 40 3.56 -10.27 -17.20
CA TYR A 40 3.64 -8.86 -16.87
C TYR A 40 2.34 -8.33 -16.22
N TYR A 41 1.21 -8.49 -16.90
CA TYR A 41 -0.07 -7.99 -16.38
C TYR A 41 -0.58 -8.80 -15.19
N SER A 42 -0.22 -10.08 -15.06
CA SER A 42 -0.55 -10.86 -13.87
C SER A 42 0.18 -10.33 -12.64
N VAL A 43 1.48 -10.06 -12.74
CA VAL A 43 2.27 -9.43 -11.67
C VAL A 43 1.71 -8.06 -11.33
N MET A 44 1.56 -7.20 -12.34
CA MET A 44 1.04 -5.84 -12.18
C MET A 44 -0.30 -5.83 -11.43
N LYS A 45 -1.24 -6.71 -11.82
CA LYS A 45 -2.56 -6.78 -11.18
C LYS A 45 -2.49 -7.27 -9.74
N ASN A 46 -1.64 -8.24 -9.43
CA ASN A 46 -1.47 -8.69 -8.04
C ASN A 46 -0.86 -7.58 -7.17
N VAL A 47 0.16 -6.87 -7.66
CA VAL A 47 0.77 -5.73 -6.94
C VAL A 47 -0.24 -4.59 -6.74
N GLU A 48 -1.07 -4.30 -7.73
CA GLU A 48 -2.17 -3.32 -7.61
C GLU A 48 -3.14 -3.71 -6.49
N VAL A 49 -3.56 -4.99 -6.43
CA VAL A 49 -4.49 -5.46 -5.39
C VAL A 49 -3.85 -5.42 -4.00
N ILE A 50 -2.56 -5.76 -3.87
CA ILE A 50 -1.81 -5.62 -2.62
C ILE A 50 -1.86 -4.17 -2.13
N GLY A 51 -1.56 -3.22 -3.01
CA GLY A 51 -1.57 -1.80 -2.68
C GLY A 51 -2.97 -1.29 -2.32
N GLU A 52 -4.02 -1.78 -3.00
CA GLU A 52 -5.40 -1.44 -2.64
C GLU A 52 -5.80 -1.98 -1.27
N ALA A 53 -5.48 -3.24 -0.96
CA ALA A 53 -5.74 -3.83 0.34
C ALA A 53 -4.99 -3.07 1.45
N ALA A 54 -3.72 -2.71 1.22
CA ALA A 54 -2.93 -1.89 2.13
C ALA A 54 -3.54 -0.48 2.34
N ASN A 55 -4.05 0.15 1.28
CA ASN A 55 -4.75 1.43 1.37
C ASN A 55 -6.04 1.34 2.19
N MET A 56 -6.66 0.17 2.23
CA MET A 56 -7.90 -0.08 2.97
C MET A 56 -7.68 -0.46 4.43
N LEU A 57 -6.46 -0.78 4.86
CA LEU A 57 -6.15 -0.96 6.28
C LEU A 57 -6.51 0.30 7.06
N THR A 58 -6.95 0.11 8.32
CA THR A 58 -7.24 1.25 9.18
C THR A 58 -5.99 2.09 9.42
N ARG A 59 -6.18 3.38 9.68
CA ARG A 59 -5.08 4.26 10.05
C ARG A 59 -4.40 3.73 11.31
N HIS A 60 -5.19 3.30 12.29
CA HIS A 60 -4.70 2.72 13.53
C HIS A 60 -3.77 1.52 13.27
N PHE A 61 -4.17 0.58 12.39
CA PHE A 61 -3.33 -0.57 12.07
C PHE A 61 -1.98 -0.15 11.46
N ARG A 62 -2.00 0.76 10.50
CA ARG A 62 -0.78 1.20 9.82
C ARG A 62 0.18 1.98 10.72
N GLU A 63 -0.34 2.71 11.71
CA GLU A 63 0.47 3.48 12.66
C GLU A 63 1.02 2.64 13.81
N THR A 64 0.36 1.54 14.15
CA THR A 64 0.82 0.60 15.18
C THR A 64 1.73 -0.51 14.63
N HIS A 65 1.70 -0.76 13.32
CA HIS A 65 2.47 -1.81 12.62
C HIS A 65 3.35 -1.16 11.55
N THR A 66 4.43 -0.52 11.99
CA THR A 66 5.28 0.35 11.15
C THR A 66 6.46 -0.36 10.49
N GLU A 67 6.62 -1.68 10.68
CA GLU A 67 7.70 -2.47 10.10
C GLU A 67 7.60 -2.56 8.57
N LEU A 68 6.39 -2.38 8.03
CA LEU A 68 6.17 -2.28 6.59
C LEU A 68 5.97 -0.81 6.18
N PRO A 69 6.57 -0.40 5.06
CA PRO A 69 6.44 0.96 4.53
C PRO A 69 5.08 1.13 3.82
N TRP A 70 3.99 1.14 4.57
CA TRP A 70 2.62 1.17 4.04
C TRP A 70 2.39 2.26 2.99
N ARG A 71 3.05 3.42 3.15
CA ARG A 71 2.95 4.53 2.20
C ARG A 71 3.52 4.18 0.84
N LEU A 72 4.70 3.51 0.81
CA LEU A 72 5.32 3.09 -0.45
C LEU A 72 4.46 2.03 -1.15
N ILE A 73 3.90 1.08 -0.39
CA ILE A 73 3.02 0.04 -0.91
C ILE A 73 1.77 0.67 -1.55
N VAL A 74 1.15 1.64 -0.88
CA VAL A 74 -0.01 2.37 -1.42
C VAL A 74 0.40 3.26 -2.60
N SER A 75 1.57 3.90 -2.56
CA SER A 75 2.07 4.73 -3.65
C SER A 75 2.29 3.93 -4.93
N MET A 76 2.86 2.73 -4.83
CA MET A 76 3.03 1.84 -5.99
C MET A 76 1.68 1.55 -6.68
N ARG A 77 0.64 1.25 -5.90
CA ARG A 77 -0.73 1.08 -6.44
C ARG A 77 -1.20 2.30 -7.20
N ASN A 78 -0.95 3.51 -6.68
CA ASN A 78 -1.37 4.74 -7.36
C ASN A 78 -0.66 4.92 -8.70
N VAL A 79 0.62 4.58 -8.79
CA VAL A 79 1.37 4.58 -10.06
C VAL A 79 0.76 3.57 -11.04
N LEU A 80 0.46 2.35 -10.58
CA LEU A 80 -0.11 1.30 -11.45
C LEU A 80 -1.50 1.66 -11.99
N VAL A 81 -2.33 2.35 -11.20
CA VAL A 81 -3.71 2.71 -11.59
C VAL A 81 -3.78 3.98 -12.42
N HIS A 82 -3.01 5.01 -12.05
CA HIS A 82 -3.14 6.35 -12.64
C HIS A 82 -1.97 6.77 -13.51
N GLY A 83 -0.81 6.10 -13.37
CA GLY A 83 0.43 6.40 -14.07
C GLY A 83 0.86 5.34 -15.09
N TYR A 84 -0.07 4.62 -15.70
CA TYR A 84 0.24 3.48 -16.58
C TYR A 84 1.26 3.80 -17.69
N ALA A 85 1.35 5.04 -18.13
CA ALA A 85 2.34 5.50 -19.11
C ALA A 85 3.76 5.72 -18.50
N GLN A 86 3.90 5.63 -17.20
CA GLN A 86 5.13 5.89 -16.45
C GLN A 86 5.60 4.65 -15.65
N ILE A 87 4.93 3.51 -15.81
CA ILE A 87 5.32 2.28 -15.12
C ILE A 87 6.69 1.84 -15.68
N SER A 88 7.67 1.79 -14.79
CA SER A 88 8.98 1.23 -15.10
C SER A 88 8.92 -0.30 -14.97
N ASP A 89 9.24 -1.03 -16.05
CA ASP A 89 9.32 -2.48 -16.03
C ASP A 89 10.34 -2.95 -14.99
N VAL A 90 11.43 -2.19 -14.82
CA VAL A 90 12.47 -2.48 -13.84
C VAL A 90 11.94 -2.35 -12.42
N ASP A 91 11.19 -1.28 -12.12
CA ASP A 91 10.65 -1.06 -10.77
C ASP A 91 9.59 -2.11 -10.42
N LEU A 92 8.72 -2.45 -11.36
CA LEU A 92 7.72 -3.50 -11.16
C LEU A 92 8.40 -4.88 -10.94
N TRP A 93 9.46 -5.16 -11.70
CA TRP A 93 10.25 -6.38 -11.53
C TRP A 93 10.96 -6.42 -10.18
N GLN A 94 11.60 -5.32 -9.77
CA GLN A 94 12.25 -5.23 -8.46
C GLN A 94 11.25 -5.39 -7.32
N THR A 95 10.10 -4.75 -7.42
CA THR A 95 9.01 -4.95 -6.45
C THR A 95 8.64 -6.43 -6.37
N ALA A 96 8.42 -7.09 -7.51
CA ALA A 96 7.99 -8.49 -7.55
C ALA A 96 9.04 -9.46 -6.98
N THR A 97 10.33 -9.20 -7.21
CA THR A 97 11.41 -10.13 -6.85
C THR A 97 12.09 -9.82 -5.52
N ASN A 98 12.11 -8.55 -5.09
CA ASN A 98 12.84 -8.13 -3.90
C ASN A 98 11.93 -7.71 -2.74
N ASP A 99 10.79 -7.05 -3.02
CA ASP A 99 9.97 -6.43 -1.97
C ASP A 99 8.81 -7.33 -1.54
N ILE A 100 8.29 -8.16 -2.44
CA ILE A 100 7.11 -9.00 -2.16
C ILE A 100 7.41 -10.07 -1.10
N HIS A 101 8.57 -10.72 -1.14
CA HIS A 101 8.89 -11.76 -0.15
C HIS A 101 9.00 -11.21 1.28
N PRO A 102 9.75 -10.13 1.57
CA PRO A 102 9.75 -9.50 2.89
C PRO A 102 8.36 -9.03 3.35
N LEU A 103 7.55 -8.49 2.42
CA LEU A 103 6.16 -8.12 2.69
C LEU A 103 5.34 -9.34 3.15
N SER A 104 5.41 -10.44 2.40
CA SER A 104 4.70 -11.69 2.68
C SER A 104 5.06 -12.23 4.08
N GLU A 105 6.35 -12.28 4.41
CA GLU A 105 6.82 -12.74 5.71
C GLU A 105 6.36 -11.85 6.87
N GLN A 106 6.42 -10.53 6.69
CA GLN A 106 5.97 -9.60 7.74
C GLN A 106 4.44 -9.67 7.94
N VAL A 107 3.67 -9.79 6.86
CA VAL A 107 2.20 -9.94 6.96
C VAL A 107 1.83 -11.26 7.65
N LYS A 108 2.56 -12.35 7.41
CA LYS A 108 2.38 -13.62 8.17
C LYS A 108 2.58 -13.41 9.66
N ARG A 109 3.60 -12.62 10.06
CA ARG A 109 3.84 -12.29 11.48
C ARG A 109 2.68 -11.50 12.05
N TYR A 110 2.21 -10.45 11.38
CA TYR A 110 1.05 -9.68 11.84
C TYR A 110 -0.18 -10.55 12.02
N LEU A 111 -0.45 -11.47 11.08
CA LEU A 111 -1.58 -12.39 11.17
C LEU A 111 -1.47 -13.37 12.35
N ALA A 112 -0.23 -13.77 12.72
CA ALA A 112 0.02 -14.73 13.77
C ALA A 112 0.14 -14.10 15.17
N GLU A 113 0.67 -12.88 15.27
CA GLU A 113 1.05 -12.23 16.53
C GLU A 113 -0.03 -11.27 17.06
N THR A 114 -0.92 -10.77 16.20
CA THR A 114 -2.00 -9.87 16.60
C THR A 114 -3.13 -10.68 17.27
N ASP A 115 -3.54 -10.26 18.47
CA ASP A 115 -4.78 -10.76 19.07
C ASP A 115 -5.98 -10.13 18.35
N TRP A 116 -6.54 -10.88 17.39
CA TRP A 116 -7.61 -10.38 16.52
C TRP A 116 -8.94 -10.21 17.27
N ASP A 117 -9.16 -10.92 18.36
CA ASP A 117 -10.36 -10.75 19.17
C ASP A 117 -10.29 -9.45 19.95
N GLU A 118 -9.14 -9.16 20.57
CA GLU A 118 -8.88 -7.88 21.23
C GLU A 118 -8.89 -6.73 20.22
N TRP A 119 -8.21 -6.90 19.06
CA TRP A 119 -8.18 -5.90 17.99
C TRP A 119 -9.57 -5.50 17.48
N GLN A 120 -10.46 -6.48 17.28
CA GLN A 120 -11.81 -6.23 16.79
C GLN A 120 -12.73 -5.58 17.83
N GLN A 121 -12.50 -5.82 19.11
CA GLN A 121 -13.26 -5.24 20.22
C GLN A 121 -12.70 -3.89 20.68
N GLY A 122 -11.46 -3.59 20.32
CA GLY A 122 -10.79 -2.35 20.65
C GLY A 122 -11.45 -1.13 19.98
N GLU A 123 -11.38 0.01 20.64
CA GLU A 123 -11.82 1.27 20.05
C GLU A 123 -10.79 1.78 19.05
N ASP A 124 -11.24 2.16 17.85
CA ASP A 124 -10.40 2.91 16.90
C ASP A 124 -10.15 4.32 17.49
N PRO A 125 -8.90 4.70 17.79
CA PRO A 125 -8.60 6.03 18.30
C PRO A 125 -8.96 7.16 17.30
N TYR A 126 -9.23 6.80 16.05
CA TYR A 126 -9.62 7.73 15.00
C TYR A 126 -11.12 7.64 14.72
N THR A 127 -11.83 8.72 14.96
CA THR A 127 -13.26 8.81 14.61
C THR A 127 -13.46 8.77 13.09
N GLU A 128 -14.70 8.49 12.66
CA GLU A 128 -15.04 8.56 11.23
C GLU A 128 -14.77 9.96 10.65
N THR A 129 -14.97 11.00 11.45
CA THR A 129 -14.70 12.38 11.08
C THR A 129 -13.20 12.63 10.90
N ASP A 130 -12.36 12.12 11.83
CA ASP A 130 -10.89 12.24 11.74
C ASP A 130 -10.35 11.52 10.52
N ASN A 131 -10.86 10.32 10.27
CA ASN A 131 -10.49 9.54 9.10
C ASN A 131 -10.93 10.20 7.78
N ALA A 132 -12.09 10.84 7.74
CA ALA A 132 -12.60 11.58 6.58
C ALA A 132 -11.78 12.86 6.35
N ALA A 133 -11.48 13.62 7.41
CA ALA A 133 -10.65 14.82 7.35
C ALA A 133 -9.23 14.50 6.88
N TYR A 134 -8.62 13.45 7.42
CA TYR A 134 -7.30 13.00 6.98
C TYR A 134 -7.27 12.61 5.50
N LYS A 135 -8.28 11.88 5.01
CA LYS A 135 -8.39 11.56 3.58
C LYS A 135 -8.49 12.80 2.71
N GLN A 136 -9.31 13.76 3.12
CA GLN A 136 -9.48 15.01 2.39
C GLN A 136 -8.17 15.80 2.36
N ALA A 137 -7.44 15.82 3.47
CA ALA A 137 -6.12 16.44 3.57
C ALA A 137 -5.12 15.79 2.61
N VAL A 138 -5.04 14.45 2.59
CA VAL A 138 -4.18 13.68 1.68
C VAL A 138 -4.53 13.94 0.21
N GLU A 139 -5.80 13.97 -0.15
CA GLU A 139 -6.23 14.24 -1.52
C GLU A 139 -5.89 15.67 -1.94
N SER A 140 -6.07 16.62 -1.04
CA SER A 140 -5.71 18.03 -1.26
C SER A 140 -4.20 18.18 -1.44
N ALA A 141 -3.39 17.53 -0.60
CA ALA A 141 -1.94 17.54 -0.67
C ALA A 141 -1.43 16.98 -2.01
N ARG A 142 -2.00 15.87 -2.50
CA ARG A 142 -1.67 15.33 -3.82
C ARG A 142 -1.93 16.30 -4.96
N ARG A 143 -3.07 16.99 -4.90
CA ARG A 143 -3.42 18.01 -5.93
C ARG A 143 -2.47 19.20 -5.90
N MET A 144 -2.03 19.61 -4.71
CA MET A 144 -1.08 20.71 -4.54
C MET A 144 0.31 20.29 -4.99
N LYS A 145 0.78 19.09 -4.60
CA LYS A 145 2.06 18.52 -5.04
C LYS A 145 2.13 18.41 -6.58
N ALA A 146 1.05 17.99 -7.24
CA ALA A 146 0.96 17.94 -8.69
C ALA A 146 0.99 19.32 -9.38
N LYS A 147 0.86 20.41 -8.62
CA LYS A 147 0.96 21.81 -9.07
C LYS A 147 2.25 22.48 -8.58
N ASP A 148 3.24 21.72 -8.14
CA ASP A 148 4.55 22.17 -7.67
C ASP A 148 4.48 23.16 -6.47
N TYR A 149 3.49 23.02 -5.57
CA TYR A 149 3.51 23.75 -4.30
C TYR A 149 4.64 23.25 -3.41
N ALA A 150 5.26 24.14 -2.63
CA ALA A 150 6.26 23.78 -1.66
C ALA A 150 5.69 22.85 -0.56
N VAL A 151 6.50 21.94 -0.04
CA VAL A 151 6.08 20.98 0.99
C VAL A 151 5.59 21.71 2.25
N GLU A 152 6.24 22.82 2.61
CA GLU A 152 5.89 23.66 3.74
C GLU A 152 4.49 24.26 3.59
N ASP A 153 4.16 24.78 2.40
CA ASP A 153 2.85 25.36 2.10
C ASP A 153 1.76 24.27 2.15
N ILE A 154 2.05 23.09 1.61
CA ILE A 154 1.14 21.95 1.64
C ILE A 154 0.88 21.53 3.10
N ALA A 155 1.93 21.46 3.93
CA ALA A 155 1.82 21.09 5.35
C ALA A 155 0.96 22.09 6.13
N GLU A 156 1.17 23.39 5.92
CA GLU A 156 0.38 24.45 6.56
C GLU A 156 -1.12 24.35 6.22
N ILE A 157 -1.43 24.11 4.95
CA ILE A 157 -2.81 24.05 4.45
C ILE A 157 -3.54 22.78 4.84
N THR A 158 -2.83 21.64 4.80
CA THR A 158 -3.44 20.32 4.97
C THR A 158 -3.33 19.75 6.37
N GLY A 159 -2.41 20.27 7.18
CA GLY A 159 -2.07 19.75 8.51
C GLY A 159 -1.30 18.41 8.46
N LEU A 160 -0.88 17.97 7.27
CA LEU A 160 -0.03 16.78 7.12
C LEU A 160 1.43 17.12 7.42
N THR A 161 2.19 16.16 7.92
CA THR A 161 3.63 16.32 8.11
C THR A 161 4.36 16.35 6.77
N ALA A 162 5.56 16.95 6.75
CA ALA A 162 6.41 16.96 5.55
C ALA A 162 6.67 15.55 5.03
N GLU A 163 6.93 14.60 5.92
CA GLU A 163 7.16 13.19 5.59
C GLU A 163 5.92 12.55 4.93
N GLU A 164 4.72 12.90 5.41
CA GLU A 164 3.46 12.45 4.78
C GLU A 164 3.28 13.01 3.38
N ILE A 165 3.67 14.24 3.18
CA ILE A 165 3.55 14.92 1.88
C ILE A 165 4.60 14.37 0.89
N GLU A 166 5.83 14.15 1.33
CA GLU A 166 6.89 13.58 0.48
C GLU A 166 6.55 12.18 -0.01
N GLY A 167 5.86 11.38 0.82
CA GLY A 167 5.39 10.03 0.51
C GLY A 167 4.14 9.95 -0.39
N LEU A 168 3.55 11.08 -0.80
CA LEU A 168 2.39 11.16 -1.70
C LEU A 168 2.82 11.22 -3.16
#